data_f64f5815811a391c64885d046bb259cb
#
_entry.id   f64f5815811a391c64885d046bb259cb
#
_cell.length_a   1.000
_cell.length_b   1.000
_cell.length_c   1.000
_cell.angle_alpha   90.00
_cell.angle_beta   90.00
_cell.angle_gamma   90.00
#
_symmetry.space_group_name_H-M   'P 1'
#
loop_
_entity.id
_entity.type
_entity.pdbx_description
1 polymer ?
#
loop_
_entity_poly.entity_id
_entity_poly.type
_entity_poly.pdbx_seq_one_letter_code
_entity_poly.pdbx_strand_id
1 'polypeptide(L)'
;MEDIKQLKKFWSKKKVFITGHTGFKGSWLSIILNYLDSSIDGYSLKPKKNSLFNKSKISKKLKSNTYSDINDSRKLKKKIKACKPEIIFHLAAQPLVIESYNKPLKTLNTNIIGTANLLDSIRNIKSIKSVVIITTDK
;
A
#
# COMPACT_ATOMS: atom_id res chain seq x y z
N MET A 1 1.62 27.57 5.79
CA MET A 1 1.74 27.53 4.32
C MET A 1 3.13 27.08 3.85
N GLU A 2 4.17 27.40 4.57
CA GLU A 2 5.56 26.99 4.25
C GLU A 2 5.74 25.45 4.34
N ASP A 3 5.16 24.80 5.32
CA ASP A 3 5.21 23.35 5.52
C ASP A 3 4.63 22.55 4.35
N ILE A 4 3.53 23.03 3.73
CA ILE A 4 2.93 22.35 2.58
C ILE A 4 3.84 22.43 1.35
N LYS A 5 4.53 23.57 1.16
CA LYS A 5 5.49 23.72 0.05
C LYS A 5 6.69 22.79 0.22
N GLN A 6 7.18 22.63 1.45
CA GLN A 6 8.26 21.70 1.76
C GLN A 6 7.83 20.24 1.54
N LEU A 7 6.62 19.87 2.00
CA LEU A 7 6.06 18.54 1.75
C LEU A 7 5.91 18.28 0.24
N LYS A 8 5.36 19.22 -0.52
CA LYS A 8 5.27 19.09 -1.99
C LYS A 8 6.63 18.93 -2.63
N LYS A 9 7.63 19.71 -2.22
CA LYS A 9 9.00 19.59 -2.73
C LYS A 9 9.59 18.21 -2.48
N PHE A 10 9.36 17.62 -1.30
CA PHE A 10 9.86 16.28 -0.96
C PHE A 10 9.14 15.17 -1.74
N TRP A 11 7.79 15.23 -1.80
CA TRP A 11 6.97 14.16 -2.35
C TRP A 11 6.79 14.22 -3.87
N SER A 12 7.00 15.37 -4.49
CA SER A 12 6.83 15.53 -5.94
C SER A 12 7.67 14.52 -6.71
N LYS A 13 6.99 13.77 -7.60
CA LYS A 13 7.56 12.71 -8.44
C LYS A 13 8.16 11.52 -7.67
N LYS A 14 8.05 11.47 -6.34
CA LYS A 14 8.48 10.28 -5.57
C LYS A 14 7.70 9.06 -6.02
N LYS A 15 8.42 7.97 -6.28
CA LYS A 15 7.82 6.68 -6.62
C LYS A 15 7.42 5.97 -5.35
N VAL A 16 6.13 5.88 -5.10
CA VAL A 16 5.57 5.28 -3.89
C VAL A 16 4.80 4.02 -4.23
N PHE A 17 5.06 2.94 -3.50
CA PHE A 17 4.30 1.70 -3.58
C PHE A 17 3.46 1.52 -2.32
N ILE A 18 2.14 1.32 -2.49
CA ILE A 18 1.23 1.18 -1.36
C ILE A 18 0.54 -0.18 -1.42
N THR A 19 0.77 -1.02 -0.43
CA THR A 19 -0.07 -2.20 -0.24
C THR A 19 -1.30 -1.84 0.60
N GLY A 20 -2.47 -2.40 0.28
CA GLY A 20 -3.71 -2.05 0.98
C GLY A 20 -4.28 -0.68 0.60
N HIS A 21 -3.92 -0.14 -0.56
CA HIS A 21 -4.35 1.18 -1.03
C HIS A 21 -5.88 1.31 -1.24
N THR A 22 -6.61 0.21 -1.37
CA THR A 22 -8.08 0.21 -1.49
C THR A 22 -8.82 0.27 -0.16
N GLY A 23 -8.11 0.06 0.96
CA GLY A 23 -8.65 0.20 2.31
C GLY A 23 -8.86 1.67 2.71
N PHE A 24 -9.48 1.92 3.87
CA PHE A 24 -9.80 3.28 4.32
C PHE A 24 -8.53 4.16 4.46
N LYS A 25 -7.57 3.72 5.29
CA LYS A 25 -6.30 4.45 5.49
C LYS A 25 -5.48 4.54 4.20
N GLY A 26 -5.41 3.45 3.42
CA GLY A 26 -4.69 3.43 2.15
C GLY A 26 -5.28 4.37 1.10
N SER A 27 -6.60 4.52 1.07
CA SER A 27 -7.28 5.49 0.19
C SER A 27 -6.95 6.93 0.58
N TRP A 28 -7.00 7.28 1.87
CA TRP A 28 -6.59 8.60 2.34
C TRP A 28 -5.13 8.90 2.03
N LEU A 29 -4.23 7.96 2.32
CA LEU A 29 -2.81 8.13 2.00
C LEU A 29 -2.60 8.35 0.50
N SER A 30 -3.30 7.58 -0.35
CA SER A 30 -3.24 7.75 -1.81
C SER A 30 -3.73 9.13 -2.26
N ILE A 31 -4.79 9.66 -1.65
CA ILE A 31 -5.32 11.01 -1.94
C ILE A 31 -4.27 12.08 -1.57
N ILE A 32 -3.71 11.98 -0.36
CA ILE A 32 -2.71 12.95 0.13
C ILE A 32 -1.45 12.92 -0.74
N LEU A 33 -0.92 11.74 -1.02
CA LEU A 33 0.29 11.61 -1.84
C LEU A 33 0.06 12.05 -3.29
N ASN A 34 -1.14 11.82 -3.84
CA ASN A 34 -1.49 12.37 -5.15
C ASN A 34 -1.58 13.91 -5.13
N TYR A 35 -2.12 14.50 -4.05
CA TYR A 35 -2.13 15.96 -3.87
C TYR A 35 -0.71 16.54 -3.78
N LEU A 36 0.24 15.76 -3.27
CA LEU A 36 1.67 16.10 -3.19
C LEU A 36 2.46 15.71 -4.45
N ASP A 37 1.79 15.39 -5.56
CA ASP A 37 2.36 15.04 -6.86
C ASP A 37 3.27 13.81 -6.88
N SER A 38 3.04 12.83 -5.99
CA SER A 38 3.75 11.56 -5.98
C SER A 38 3.25 10.61 -7.08
N SER A 39 4.14 9.77 -7.58
CA SER A 39 3.82 8.68 -8.51
C SER A 39 3.49 7.41 -7.74
N ILE A 40 2.22 7.02 -7.70
CA ILE A 40 1.73 5.97 -6.80
C ILE A 40 1.38 4.71 -7.56
N ASP A 41 1.98 3.59 -7.16
CA ASP A 41 1.62 2.24 -7.59
C ASP A 41 0.91 1.51 -6.43
N GLY A 42 -0.34 1.10 -6.63
CA GLY A 42 -1.15 0.42 -5.64
C GLY A 42 -1.20 -1.10 -5.82
N TYR A 43 -1.17 -1.86 -4.71
CA TYR A 43 -1.31 -3.31 -4.67
C TYR A 43 -2.25 -3.71 -3.53
N SER A 44 -3.38 -4.32 -3.81
CA SER A 44 -4.38 -4.67 -2.79
C SER A 44 -5.44 -5.63 -3.34
N LEU A 45 -6.31 -6.13 -2.47
CA LEU A 45 -7.55 -6.75 -2.89
C LEU A 45 -8.46 -5.72 -3.56
N LYS A 46 -9.45 -6.20 -4.34
CA LYS A 46 -10.45 -5.32 -4.97
C LYS A 46 -11.20 -4.50 -3.91
N PRO A 47 -11.47 -3.22 -4.19
CA PRO A 47 -12.22 -2.37 -3.25
C PRO A 47 -13.67 -2.82 -3.10
N LYS A 48 -14.24 -2.63 -1.91
CA LYS A 48 -15.70 -2.79 -1.69
C LYS A 48 -16.45 -1.70 -2.46
N LYS A 49 -17.67 -2.03 -2.97
CA LYS A 49 -18.49 -1.12 -3.80
C LYS A 49 -18.62 0.29 -3.21
N ASN A 50 -18.92 0.42 -1.93
CA ASN A 50 -19.13 1.70 -1.24
C ASN A 50 -17.88 2.23 -0.50
N SER A 51 -16.68 1.78 -0.88
CA SER A 51 -15.44 2.21 -0.24
C SER A 51 -15.09 3.66 -0.57
N LEU A 52 -14.30 4.29 0.30
CA LEU A 52 -13.70 5.60 0.05
C LEU A 52 -12.91 5.62 -1.27
N PHE A 53 -12.18 4.53 -1.55
CA PHE A 53 -11.41 4.37 -2.79
C PHE A 53 -12.27 4.58 -4.05
N ASN A 54 -13.46 3.97 -4.08
CA ASN A 54 -14.37 4.10 -5.21
C ASN A 54 -15.06 5.48 -5.25
N LYS A 55 -15.51 5.98 -4.10
CA LYS A 55 -16.21 7.29 -3.99
C LYS A 55 -15.31 8.45 -4.37
N SER A 56 -14.04 8.43 -3.97
CA SER A 56 -13.06 9.46 -4.30
C SER A 56 -12.55 9.41 -5.73
N LYS A 57 -12.82 8.32 -6.46
CA LYS A 57 -12.30 8.07 -7.81
C LYS A 57 -10.77 8.16 -7.90
N ILE A 58 -10.07 7.99 -6.78
CA ILE A 58 -8.61 8.10 -6.70
C ILE A 58 -7.89 7.12 -7.62
N SER A 59 -8.52 5.97 -7.92
CA SER A 59 -7.99 4.97 -8.86
C SER A 59 -7.55 5.54 -10.20
N LYS A 60 -8.24 6.58 -10.68
CA LYS A 60 -7.95 7.23 -11.97
C LYS A 60 -6.70 8.11 -11.94
N LYS A 61 -6.20 8.44 -10.74
CA LYS A 61 -5.06 9.32 -10.52
C LYS A 61 -3.80 8.57 -10.12
N LEU A 62 -3.92 7.28 -9.83
CA LEU A 62 -2.76 6.44 -9.54
C LEU A 62 -2.07 6.01 -10.84
N LYS A 63 -0.76 5.89 -10.79
CA LYS A 63 0.04 5.37 -11.91
C LYS A 63 -0.39 3.95 -12.27
N SER A 64 -0.64 3.11 -11.28
CA SER A 64 -1.20 1.78 -11.51
C SER A 64 -1.98 1.26 -10.31
N ASN A 65 -2.98 0.39 -10.60
CA ASN A 65 -3.74 -0.35 -9.61
C ASN A 65 -3.60 -1.84 -9.90
N THR A 66 -2.99 -2.59 -8.99
CA THR A 66 -2.87 -4.05 -9.10
C THR A 66 -3.77 -4.69 -8.04
N TYR A 67 -4.76 -5.43 -8.50
CA TYR A 67 -5.64 -6.17 -7.59
C TYR A 67 -5.14 -7.60 -7.44
N SER A 68 -4.62 -7.92 -6.25
CA SER A 68 -4.12 -9.24 -5.89
C SER A 68 -3.98 -9.39 -4.37
N ASP A 69 -3.89 -10.63 -3.90
CA ASP A 69 -3.62 -10.93 -2.51
C ASP A 69 -2.13 -10.68 -2.17
N ILE A 70 -1.86 -10.19 -0.96
CA ILE A 70 -0.49 -9.97 -0.46
C ILE A 70 0.28 -11.30 -0.33
N ASN A 71 -0.43 -12.42 -0.24
CA ASN A 71 0.15 -13.76 -0.19
C ASN A 71 0.59 -14.29 -1.57
N ASP A 72 0.21 -13.63 -2.68
CA ASP A 72 0.79 -13.90 -4.00
C ASP A 72 2.19 -13.27 -4.11
N SER A 73 3.16 -13.91 -3.46
CA SER A 73 4.54 -13.42 -3.37
C SER A 73 5.21 -13.24 -4.73
N ARG A 74 4.92 -14.11 -5.71
CA ARG A 74 5.47 -14.00 -7.07
C ARG A 74 4.99 -12.74 -7.78
N LYS A 75 3.69 -12.49 -7.75
CA LYS A 75 3.09 -11.31 -8.38
C LYS A 75 3.51 -10.03 -7.68
N LEU A 76 3.56 -10.06 -6.33
CA LEU A 76 4.06 -8.95 -5.52
C LEU A 76 5.49 -8.58 -5.90
N LYS A 77 6.40 -9.54 -5.89
CA LYS A 77 7.82 -9.36 -6.24
C LYS A 77 8.00 -8.83 -7.68
N LYS A 78 7.27 -9.40 -8.64
CA LYS A 78 7.29 -8.94 -10.04
C LYS A 78 6.83 -7.49 -10.14
N LYS A 79 5.76 -7.12 -9.44
CA LYS A 79 5.19 -5.77 -9.47
C LYS A 79 6.15 -4.74 -8.85
N ILE A 80 6.71 -5.02 -7.68
CA ILE A 80 7.64 -4.11 -7.00
C ILE A 80 8.91 -3.90 -7.84
N LYS A 81 9.46 -4.98 -8.44
CA LYS A 81 10.62 -4.87 -9.35
C LYS A 81 10.32 -3.99 -10.56
N ALA A 82 9.12 -4.08 -11.13
CA ALA A 82 8.73 -3.25 -12.29
C ALA A 82 8.53 -1.78 -11.91
N CYS A 83 7.94 -1.49 -10.75
CA CYS A 83 7.67 -0.12 -10.28
C CYS A 83 8.95 0.61 -9.83
N LYS A 84 9.93 -0.11 -9.30
CA LYS A 84 11.17 0.43 -8.71
C LYS A 84 10.87 1.59 -7.74
N PRO A 85 10.06 1.36 -6.69
CA PRO A 85 9.67 2.42 -5.76
C PRO A 85 10.86 2.91 -4.95
N GLU A 86 10.75 4.15 -4.47
CA GLU A 86 11.68 4.74 -3.49
C GLU A 86 11.15 4.55 -2.05
N ILE A 87 9.83 4.60 -1.90
CA ILE A 87 9.16 4.51 -0.60
C ILE A 87 8.04 3.49 -0.69
N ILE A 88 7.92 2.65 0.33
CA ILE A 88 6.85 1.65 0.44
C ILE A 88 6.04 1.92 1.70
N PHE A 89 4.71 1.95 1.57
CA PHE A 89 3.78 1.90 2.69
C PHE A 89 3.04 0.57 2.67
N HIS A 90 3.21 -0.21 3.73
CA HIS A 90 2.53 -1.48 3.91
C HIS A 90 1.32 -1.31 4.84
N LEU A 91 0.13 -1.24 4.22
CA LEU A 91 -1.15 -1.15 4.93
C LEU A 91 -2.06 -2.37 4.67
N ALA A 92 -1.59 -3.34 3.88
CA ALA A 92 -2.34 -4.57 3.65
C ALA A 92 -2.38 -5.39 4.94
N ALA A 93 -3.56 -5.50 5.53
CA ALA A 93 -3.81 -6.26 6.74
C ALA A 93 -5.27 -6.73 6.78
N GLN A 94 -5.54 -7.75 7.59
CA GLN A 94 -6.88 -8.07 8.07
C GLN A 94 -7.07 -7.40 9.44
N PRO A 95 -7.80 -6.24 9.51
CA PRO A 95 -7.83 -5.41 10.72
C PRO A 95 -9.04 -5.69 11.63
N LEU A 96 -9.98 -6.56 11.24
CA LEU A 96 -11.22 -6.75 11.96
C LEU A 96 -11.04 -7.80 13.07
N VAL A 97 -11.23 -7.40 14.33
CA VAL A 97 -11.10 -8.28 15.51
C VAL A 97 -12.03 -9.49 15.40
N ILE A 98 -13.29 -9.29 15.02
CA ILE A 98 -14.25 -10.40 14.86
C ILE A 98 -13.79 -11.41 13.81
N GLU A 99 -13.23 -10.95 12.68
CA GLU A 99 -12.68 -11.84 11.66
C GLU A 99 -11.46 -12.62 12.18
N SER A 100 -10.66 -12.03 13.08
CA SER A 100 -9.51 -12.74 13.65
C SER A 100 -9.92 -13.91 14.55
N TYR A 101 -11.03 -13.78 15.27
CA TYR A 101 -11.60 -14.89 16.03
C TYR A 101 -12.23 -15.95 15.14
N ASN A 102 -12.98 -15.54 14.13
CA ASN A 102 -13.69 -16.48 13.25
C ASN A 102 -12.76 -17.18 12.25
N LYS A 103 -11.68 -16.49 11.82
CA LYS A 103 -10.74 -16.97 10.79
C LYS A 103 -9.30 -16.66 11.17
N PRO A 104 -8.78 -17.26 12.27
CA PRO A 104 -7.44 -16.92 12.78
C PRO A 104 -6.33 -17.20 11.78
N LEU A 105 -6.36 -18.33 11.08
CA LEU A 105 -5.35 -18.67 10.08
C LEU A 105 -5.30 -17.67 8.92
N LYS A 106 -6.44 -17.16 8.49
CA LYS A 106 -6.50 -16.13 7.46
C LYS A 106 -5.86 -14.83 7.95
N THR A 107 -6.13 -14.47 9.20
CA THR A 107 -5.55 -13.28 9.83
C THR A 107 -4.03 -13.40 9.94
N LEU A 108 -3.52 -14.53 10.43
CA LEU A 108 -2.09 -14.80 10.53
C LEU A 108 -1.42 -14.81 9.15
N ASN A 109 -2.01 -15.47 8.17
CA ASN A 109 -1.50 -15.47 6.81
C ASN A 109 -1.42 -14.06 6.21
N THR A 110 -2.44 -13.25 6.38
CA THR A 110 -2.42 -11.88 5.83
C THR A 110 -1.43 -11.00 6.58
N ASN A 111 -1.47 -11.01 7.92
CA ASN A 111 -0.73 -10.02 8.72
C ASN A 111 0.74 -10.41 8.95
N ILE A 112 1.04 -11.69 9.09
CA ILE A 112 2.40 -12.20 9.31
C ILE A 112 3.04 -12.59 7.99
N ILE A 113 2.47 -13.57 7.30
CA ILE A 113 3.06 -14.09 6.06
C ILE A 113 3.02 -13.05 4.94
N GLY A 114 1.93 -12.28 4.83
CA GLY A 114 1.84 -11.17 3.87
C GLY A 114 2.91 -10.12 4.08
N THR A 115 3.20 -9.75 5.33
CA THR A 115 4.30 -8.82 5.68
C THR A 115 5.67 -9.44 5.36
N ALA A 116 5.87 -10.70 5.70
CA ALA A 116 7.10 -11.43 5.36
C ALA A 116 7.32 -11.50 3.84
N ASN A 117 6.27 -11.77 3.07
CA ASN A 117 6.31 -11.76 1.60
C ASN A 117 6.73 -10.41 1.03
N LEU A 118 6.22 -9.31 1.60
CA LEU A 118 6.65 -7.97 1.20
C LEU A 118 8.15 -7.78 1.47
N LEU A 119 8.59 -8.06 2.70
CA LEU A 119 9.99 -7.87 3.11
C LEU A 119 10.95 -8.72 2.27
N ASP A 120 10.60 -9.99 1.98
CA ASP A 120 11.40 -10.82 1.08
C ASP A 120 11.42 -10.28 -0.35
N SER A 121 10.30 -9.78 -0.82
CA SER A 121 10.18 -9.22 -2.18
C SER A 121 11.08 -8.03 -2.44
N ILE A 122 11.46 -7.29 -1.39
CA ILE A 122 12.21 -6.04 -1.48
C ILE A 122 13.71 -6.17 -1.17
N ARG A 123 14.16 -7.31 -0.61
CA ARG A 123 15.54 -7.53 -0.11
C ARG A 123 16.66 -7.03 -1.03
N ASN A 124 16.50 -7.14 -2.34
CA ASN A 124 17.55 -6.83 -3.31
C ASN A 124 17.17 -5.67 -4.26
N ILE A 125 16.24 -4.79 -3.84
CA ILE A 125 15.78 -3.68 -4.67
C ILE A 125 16.45 -2.38 -4.21
N LYS A 126 17.49 -1.97 -4.93
CA LYS A 126 18.33 -0.81 -4.60
C LYS A 126 17.59 0.55 -4.64
N SER A 127 16.46 0.64 -5.34
CA SER A 127 15.71 1.91 -5.43
C SER A 127 15.01 2.28 -4.12
N ILE A 128 14.75 1.30 -3.25
CA ILE A 128 13.99 1.50 -2.01
C ILE A 128 14.88 2.18 -0.97
N LYS A 129 14.39 3.31 -0.46
CA LYS A 129 15.05 4.13 0.57
C LYS A 129 14.36 4.03 1.93
N SER A 130 13.05 3.78 1.92
CA SER A 130 12.25 3.68 3.15
C SER A 130 11.09 2.71 2.99
N VAL A 131 10.80 1.98 4.07
CA VAL A 131 9.64 1.09 4.20
C VAL A 131 8.93 1.41 5.51
N VAL A 132 7.66 1.77 5.42
CA VAL A 132 6.79 2.03 6.56
C VAL A 132 5.76 0.91 6.65
N ILE A 133 5.78 0.18 7.75
CA ILE A 133 4.84 -0.92 8.02
C ILE A 133 3.86 -0.44 9.08
N ILE A 134 2.58 -0.40 8.71
CA ILE A 134 1.51 -0.01 9.64
C ILE A 134 1.08 -1.26 10.41
N THR A 135 1.33 -1.23 11.70
CA THR A 135 0.95 -2.28 12.63
C THR A 135 -0.24 -1.85 13.49
N THR A 136 -0.69 -2.72 14.36
CA THR A 136 -1.75 -2.45 15.34
C THR A 136 -1.30 -2.90 16.72
N ASP A 137 -1.89 -2.32 17.75
CA ASP A 137 -1.72 -2.67 19.15
C ASP A 137 -2.73 -3.74 19.63
N LYS A 138 -3.59 -4.23 18.74
CA LYS A 138 -4.67 -5.20 19.05
C LYS A 138 -4.60 -6.42 18.16
#